data_fcf0a0d01af666aa63496946ab6cd6b4
#
_entry.id   fcf0a0d01af666aa63496946ab6cd6b4
#
_cell.length_a   1.000
_cell.length_b   1.000
_cell.length_c   1.000
_cell.angle_alpha   90.00
_cell.angle_beta   90.00
_cell.angle_gamma   90.00
#
_symmetry.space_group_name_H-M   'P 1'
#
loop_
_entity.id
_entity.type
_entity.pdbx_description
1 polymer ?
#
loop_
_entity_poly.entity_id
_entity_poly.type
_entity_poly.pdbx_seq_one_letter_code
_entity_poly.pdbx_strand_id
1 'polypeptide(L)' 'DLIHHLFKIENPKGDSYLEYSLENNCFTVLHTKVPPVLSGQGLAATLAAEAFRWATEQGYRIRSECSYMSAWLKRKGHV' A
#
# COMPACT_ATOMS: atom_id res chain seq x y z
N ASP A 1 -11.61 -7.72 15.92
CA ASP A 1 -11.97 -7.39 14.55
C ASP A 1 -10.89 -6.64 13.85
N LEU A 2 -10.64 -7.01 12.61
CA LEU A 2 -9.69 -6.29 11.78
C LEU A 2 -10.35 -5.02 11.27
N ILE A 3 -9.63 -3.90 11.40
CA ILE A 3 -10.10 -2.64 10.86
C ILE A 3 -9.34 -2.43 9.55
N HIS A 4 -10.10 -2.39 8.46
CA HIS A 4 -9.50 -2.19 7.14
C HIS A 4 -9.53 -0.73 6.78
N HIS A 5 -8.41 -0.24 6.26
CA HIS A 5 -8.24 1.14 5.85
C HIS A 5 -7.75 1.19 4.41
N LEU A 6 -7.92 2.36 3.80
CA LEU A 6 -7.47 2.56 2.43
C LEU A 6 -6.64 3.82 2.32
N PHE A 7 -5.53 3.73 1.59
CA PHE A 7 -4.92 4.88 0.95
C PHE A 7 -5.49 4.93 -0.47
N LYS A 8 -6.03 6.06 -0.87
CA LYS A 8 -6.73 6.15 -2.15
C LYS A 8 -6.24 7.35 -2.95
N ILE A 9 -6.11 7.15 -4.25
CA ILE A 9 -5.84 8.21 -5.21
C ILE A 9 -7.07 8.30 -6.10
N GLU A 10 -7.76 9.44 -6.04
CA GLU A 10 -8.95 9.65 -6.85
C GLU A 10 -8.56 10.08 -8.25
N ASN A 11 -9.27 9.56 -9.24
CA ASN A 11 -9.00 9.86 -10.63
C ASN A 11 -10.32 9.70 -11.40
N PRO A 12 -10.62 10.62 -12.35
CA PRO A 12 -11.84 10.50 -13.15
C PRO A 12 -11.98 9.18 -13.89
N LYS A 13 -10.87 8.52 -14.19
CA LYS A 13 -10.87 7.24 -14.91
C LYS A 13 -10.93 6.03 -13.98
N GLY A 14 -11.07 6.24 -12.68
CA GLY A 14 -11.16 5.19 -11.71
C GLY A 14 -10.17 5.43 -10.58
N ASP A 15 -10.56 5.03 -9.36
CA ASP A 15 -9.71 5.25 -8.20
C ASP A 15 -8.70 4.13 -8.05
N SER A 16 -7.52 4.49 -7.59
CA SER A 16 -6.49 3.53 -7.20
C SER A 16 -6.45 3.49 -5.68
N TYR A 17 -6.19 2.32 -5.10
CA TYR A 17 -6.15 2.23 -3.65
C TYR A 17 -5.19 1.15 -3.18
N LEU A 18 -4.77 1.32 -1.91
CA LEU A 18 -4.01 0.31 -1.19
C LEU A 18 -4.77 0.03 0.10
N GLU A 19 -5.19 -1.21 0.27
CA GLU A 19 -5.93 -1.63 1.45
C GLU A 19 -4.95 -2.21 2.48
N TYR A 20 -5.12 -1.81 3.73
CA TYR A 20 -4.25 -2.30 4.80
C TYR A 20 -5.05 -2.52 6.07
N SER A 21 -4.46 -3.28 7.00
CA SER A 21 -5.02 -3.45 8.33
C SER A 21 -3.98 -3.04 9.37
N LEU A 22 -4.47 -2.61 10.52
CA LEU A 22 -3.62 -2.25 11.65
C LEU A 22 -4.00 -3.15 12.82
N GLU A 23 -3.01 -3.84 13.38
CA GLU A 23 -3.22 -4.71 14.52
C GLU A 23 -1.90 -4.88 15.25
N ASN A 24 -1.90 -4.66 16.56
CA ASN A 24 -0.71 -4.88 17.40
C ASN A 24 0.52 -4.15 16.88
N ASN A 25 0.33 -2.88 16.45
CA ASN A 25 1.40 -2.06 15.88
C ASN A 25 1.97 -2.64 14.59
N CYS A 26 1.19 -3.45 13.91
CA CYS A 26 1.57 -4.03 12.63
C CYS A 26 0.70 -3.46 11.51
N PHE A 27 1.36 -2.88 10.51
CA PHE A 27 0.71 -2.36 9.31
C PHE A 27 0.86 -3.43 8.24
N THR A 28 -0.26 -4.06 7.87
CA THR A 28 -0.26 -5.14 6.90
C THR A 28 -0.95 -4.69 5.63
N VAL A 29 -0.22 -4.71 4.51
CA VAL A 29 -0.80 -4.37 3.21
C VAL A 29 -1.51 -5.61 2.68
N LEU A 30 -2.81 -5.46 2.40
CA LEU A 30 -3.65 -6.56 1.94
C LEU A 30 -3.78 -6.58 0.42
N HIS A 31 -4.09 -5.43 -0.17
CA HIS A 31 -4.30 -5.30 -1.61
C HIS A 31 -3.83 -3.95 -2.11
N THR A 32 -3.34 -3.94 -3.34
CA THR A 32 -3.07 -2.70 -4.05
C THR A 32 -3.76 -2.83 -5.39
N LYS A 33 -4.62 -1.87 -5.73
CA LYS A 33 -5.36 -1.93 -6.97
C LYS A 33 -5.24 -0.64 -7.75
N VAL A 34 -4.94 -0.78 -9.05
CA VAL A 34 -4.89 0.34 -9.99
C VAL A 34 -5.70 -0.09 -11.21
N PRO A 35 -6.68 0.72 -11.66
CA PRO A 35 -7.44 0.37 -12.85
C PRO A 35 -6.51 0.14 -14.06
N PRO A 36 -6.84 -0.82 -14.93
CA PRO A 36 -5.97 -1.10 -16.08
C PRO A 36 -5.71 0.13 -16.96
N VAL A 37 -6.69 1.03 -17.08
CA VAL A 37 -6.53 2.23 -17.89
C VAL A 37 -5.46 3.17 -17.33
N LEU A 38 -5.16 3.05 -16.04
CA LEU A 38 -4.16 3.87 -15.36
C LEU A 38 -2.86 3.13 -15.10
N SER A 39 -2.75 1.89 -15.54
CA SER A 39 -1.53 1.12 -15.32
C SER A 39 -0.35 1.77 -16.06
N GLY A 40 0.84 1.60 -15.50
CA GLY A 40 2.03 2.18 -16.09
C GLY A 40 2.30 3.62 -15.71
N GLN A 41 1.44 4.24 -14.90
CA GLN A 41 1.64 5.63 -14.48
C GLN A 41 2.27 5.75 -13.09
N GLY A 42 2.70 4.64 -12.52
CA GLY A 42 3.38 4.67 -11.23
C GLY A 42 2.47 4.87 -10.04
N LEU A 43 1.16 4.72 -10.20
CA LEU A 43 0.23 4.96 -9.10
C LEU A 43 0.39 3.94 -7.98
N ALA A 44 0.62 2.68 -8.34
CA ALA A 44 0.84 1.65 -7.32
C ALA A 44 2.10 1.95 -6.51
N ALA A 45 3.15 2.40 -7.18
CA ALA A 45 4.39 2.78 -6.49
C ALA A 45 4.16 3.98 -5.57
N THR A 46 3.37 4.94 -6.02
CA THR A 46 3.03 6.11 -5.21
C THR A 46 2.28 5.68 -3.95
N LEU A 47 1.29 4.79 -4.11
CA LEU A 47 0.54 4.28 -2.96
C LEU A 47 1.45 3.54 -1.99
N ALA A 48 2.33 2.69 -2.51
CA ALA A 48 3.24 1.93 -1.67
C ALA A 48 4.18 2.86 -0.90
N ALA A 49 4.72 3.88 -1.57
CA ALA A 49 5.64 4.81 -0.94
C ALA A 49 4.94 5.63 0.16
N GLU A 50 3.72 6.10 -0.11
CA GLU A 50 2.97 6.87 0.88
C GLU A 50 2.62 6.01 2.09
N ALA A 51 2.17 4.79 1.84
CA ALA A 51 1.82 3.89 2.93
C ALA A 51 3.04 3.54 3.77
N PHE A 52 4.16 3.25 3.12
CA PHE A 52 5.40 2.91 3.81
C PHE A 52 5.87 4.08 4.69
N ARG A 53 5.86 5.28 4.12
CA ARG A 53 6.31 6.47 4.84
C ARG A 53 5.42 6.72 6.06
N TRP A 54 4.10 6.68 5.86
CA TRP A 54 3.17 6.91 6.95
C TRP A 54 3.34 5.88 8.07
N ALA A 55 3.42 4.60 7.70
CA ALA A 55 3.54 3.54 8.69
C ALA A 55 4.85 3.66 9.47
N THR A 56 5.93 4.01 8.78
CA THR A 56 7.22 4.19 9.41
C THR A 56 7.20 5.37 10.38
N GLU A 57 6.56 6.47 10.00
CA GLU A 57 6.44 7.64 10.86
C GLU A 57 5.65 7.33 12.11
N GLN A 58 4.67 6.43 12.02
CA GLN A 58 3.86 6.03 13.17
C GLN A 58 4.53 4.97 14.02
N GLY A 59 5.65 4.43 13.58
CA GLY A 59 6.36 3.40 14.33
C GLY A 59 5.79 2.01 14.16
N TYR A 60 4.98 1.77 13.14
CA TYR A 60 4.40 0.46 12.89
C TYR A 60 5.40 -0.47 12.22
N ARG A 61 5.27 -1.77 12.50
CA ARG A 61 5.93 -2.79 11.72
C ARG A 61 5.19 -2.94 10.39
N ILE A 62 5.93 -3.24 9.33
CA ILE A 62 5.35 -3.34 8.00
C ILE A 62 5.37 -4.78 7.54
N ARG A 63 4.18 -5.29 7.18
CA ARG A 63 4.01 -6.61 6.61
C ARG A 63 3.23 -6.48 5.32
N SER A 64 3.36 -7.46 4.45
CA SER A 64 2.67 -7.43 3.17
C SER A 64 2.11 -8.79 2.83
N GLU A 65 0.81 -8.83 2.48
CA GLU A 65 0.18 -9.99 1.88
C GLU A 65 -0.10 -9.73 0.41
N CYS A 66 0.36 -8.58 -0.09
CA CYS A 66 0.21 -8.19 -1.48
C CYS A 66 1.52 -8.41 -2.21
N SER A 67 1.49 -9.17 -3.32
CA SER A 67 2.72 -9.48 -4.04
C SER A 67 3.42 -8.22 -4.56
N TYR A 68 2.64 -7.21 -4.99
CA TYR A 68 3.23 -5.96 -5.46
C TYR A 68 4.01 -5.27 -4.34
N MET A 69 3.39 -5.13 -3.17
CA MET A 69 4.03 -4.46 -2.04
C MET A 69 5.24 -5.24 -1.55
N SER A 70 5.16 -6.57 -1.57
CA SER A 70 6.30 -7.40 -1.19
C SER A 70 7.49 -7.14 -2.10
N ALA A 71 7.25 -7.08 -3.41
CA ALA A 71 8.31 -6.79 -4.37
C ALA A 71 8.84 -5.37 -4.20
N TRP A 72 7.95 -4.41 -3.92
CA TRP A 72 8.34 -3.03 -3.70
C TRP A 72 9.26 -2.90 -2.50
N LEU A 73 8.89 -3.55 -1.38
CA LEU A 73 9.70 -3.53 -0.16
C LEU A 73 11.07 -4.15 -0.40
N LYS A 74 11.11 -5.22 -1.16
CA LYS A 74 12.36 -5.90 -1.48
C LYS A 74 13.29 -4.99 -2.27
N ARG A 75 12.74 -4.28 -3.25
CA ARG A 75 13.55 -3.36 -4.06
C ARG A 75 14.09 -2.21 -3.24
N LYS A 76 13.39 -1.82 -2.19
CA LYS A 76 13.84 -0.76 -1.29
C LYS A 76 14.80 -1.26 -0.22
N GLY A 77 15.09 -2.56 -0.23
CA GLY A 77 16.00 -3.12 0.76
C GLY A 77 15.41 -3.27 2.14
N HIS A 78 14.10 -3.34 2.22
CA HIS A 78 13.39 -3.37 3.50
C HIS A 78 12.83 -4.77 3.80
N VAL A 79 13.56 -5.77 3.53
CA VAL A 79 13.11 -7.14 3.75
C VAL A 79 13.56 -7.66 5.08
#